data_72eefd63b431acd19399adbdd7acc778
#
_entry.id   72eefd63b431acd19399adbdd7acc778
#
_cell.length_a   1.000
_cell.length_b   1.000
_cell.length_c   1.000
_cell.angle_alpha   90.00
_cell.angle_beta   90.00
_cell.angle_gamma   90.00
#
_symmetry.space_group_name_H-M   'P 1'
#
loop_
_entity.id
_entity.type
_entity.pdbx_description
1 polymer ?
#
loop_
_entity_poly.entity_id
_entity_poly.type
_entity_poly.pdbx_seq_one_letter_code
_entity_poly.pdbx_strand_id
1 'polypeptide(L)'
;VSVAREVILDDPIEDLASQLVKEAAGRTATIAGDGTTTATVLTDELMTLSSSLLDSGFNPLNFRDGLEWSKDRVLEILDRNSIKDPSDEDIINISTISTNNDRELGNAIGEAYIWAGKDGTVGAEAFHGVKTSVKKVDGISLKSGYVSRNFLNKKGDTEVMLERCKI
;
A
#
# COMPACT_ATOMS: atom_id res chain seq x y z
N VAL A 1 2.95 1.96 -10.68
CA VAL A 1 2.41 0.60 -10.94
C VAL A 1 1.45 0.59 -12.10
N SER A 2 0.48 1.51 -12.20
CA SER A 2 -0.50 1.50 -13.30
C SER A 2 0.17 1.60 -14.67
N VAL A 3 1.10 2.54 -14.85
CA VAL A 3 1.86 2.69 -16.10
C VAL A 3 2.72 1.45 -16.39
N ALA A 4 3.39 0.90 -15.37
CA ALA A 4 4.24 -0.27 -15.54
C ALA A 4 3.46 -1.52 -15.99
N ARG A 5 2.21 -1.67 -15.56
CA ARG A 5 1.36 -2.81 -15.97
C ARG A 5 1.04 -2.82 -17.46
N GLU A 6 0.98 -1.65 -18.08
CA GLU A 6 0.65 -1.49 -19.52
C GLU A 6 1.87 -1.71 -20.43
N VAL A 7 3.08 -1.83 -19.89
CA VAL A 7 4.29 -2.09 -20.68
C VAL A 7 4.24 -3.55 -21.14
N ILE A 8 4.22 -3.78 -22.45
CA ILE A 8 4.32 -5.09 -23.09
C ILE A 8 5.43 -4.97 -24.12
N LEU A 9 6.36 -5.92 -24.12
CA LEU A 9 7.49 -5.95 -25.05
C LEU A 9 7.26 -7.00 -26.12
N ASP A 10 7.73 -6.71 -27.34
CA ASP A 10 7.52 -7.59 -28.49
C ASP A 10 8.35 -8.89 -28.40
N ASP A 11 9.55 -8.82 -27.80
CA ASP A 11 10.37 -10.00 -27.56
C ASP A 11 9.88 -10.74 -26.29
N PRO A 12 9.56 -12.05 -26.40
CA PRO A 12 9.03 -12.81 -25.26
C PRO A 12 9.99 -12.94 -24.08
N ILE A 13 11.30 -12.90 -24.32
CA ILE A 13 12.32 -13.00 -23.25
C ILE A 13 12.41 -11.65 -22.51
N GLU A 14 12.43 -10.55 -23.25
CA GLU A 14 12.42 -9.21 -22.67
C GLU A 14 11.11 -8.96 -21.92
N ASP A 15 9.96 -9.40 -22.46
CA ASP A 15 8.67 -9.26 -21.76
C ASP A 15 8.65 -10.07 -20.45
N LEU A 16 9.20 -11.29 -20.45
CA LEU A 16 9.32 -12.09 -19.24
C LEU A 16 10.16 -11.37 -18.17
N ALA A 17 11.29 -10.77 -18.55
CA ALA A 17 12.11 -9.97 -17.64
C ALA A 17 11.33 -8.77 -17.10
N SER A 18 10.58 -8.06 -17.96
CA SER A 18 9.75 -6.94 -17.54
C SER A 18 8.66 -7.37 -16.56
N GLN A 19 8.08 -8.55 -16.71
CA GLN A 19 7.07 -9.10 -15.81
C GLN A 19 7.64 -9.37 -14.41
N LEU A 20 8.89 -9.83 -14.28
CA LEU A 20 9.54 -10.02 -12.98
C LEU A 20 9.72 -8.70 -12.23
N VAL A 21 10.10 -7.62 -12.92
CA VAL A 21 10.19 -6.27 -12.33
C VAL A 21 8.82 -5.76 -11.92
N LYS A 22 7.80 -5.97 -12.77
CA LYS A 22 6.41 -5.61 -12.46
C LYS A 22 5.88 -6.36 -11.24
N GLU A 23 6.26 -7.62 -11.06
CA GLU A 23 5.87 -8.40 -9.90
C GLU A 23 6.40 -7.79 -8.60
N ALA A 24 7.67 -7.36 -8.56
CA ALA A 24 8.26 -6.71 -7.39
C ALA A 24 7.49 -5.43 -7.01
N ALA A 25 7.20 -4.56 -8.00
CA ALA A 25 6.42 -3.35 -7.80
C ALA A 25 4.97 -3.66 -7.39
N GLY A 26 4.35 -4.68 -7.99
CA GLY A 26 2.99 -5.11 -7.68
C GLY A 26 2.84 -5.65 -6.25
N ARG A 27 3.79 -6.46 -5.79
CA ARG A 27 3.82 -6.94 -4.40
C ARG A 27 3.99 -5.80 -3.41
N THR A 28 4.87 -4.83 -3.71
CA THR A 28 5.06 -3.63 -2.89
C THR A 28 3.77 -2.82 -2.79
N ALA A 29 3.06 -2.62 -3.91
CA ALA A 29 1.76 -1.95 -3.93
C ALA A 29 0.70 -2.66 -3.06
N THR A 30 0.68 -3.99 -3.07
CA THR A 30 -0.30 -4.78 -2.33
C THR A 30 -0.03 -4.79 -0.83
N ILE A 31 1.25 -4.85 -0.43
CA ILE A 31 1.65 -5.00 0.98
C ILE A 31 1.76 -3.65 1.67
N ALA A 32 2.42 -2.68 1.02
CA ALA A 32 2.74 -1.38 1.61
C ALA A 32 1.85 -0.23 1.09
N GLY A 33 1.22 -0.39 -0.06
CA GLY A 33 0.41 0.66 -0.70
C GLY A 33 1.21 1.78 -1.34
N ASP A 34 2.52 1.86 -1.08
CA ASP A 34 3.43 2.92 -1.56
C ASP A 34 4.82 2.34 -1.82
N GLY A 35 5.76 3.17 -2.33
CA GLY A 35 7.15 2.78 -2.57
C GLY A 35 7.39 1.93 -3.83
N THR A 36 6.43 1.85 -4.74
CA THR A 36 6.52 1.03 -5.95
C THR A 36 7.63 1.47 -6.90
N THR A 37 7.85 2.76 -7.05
CA THR A 37 8.95 3.32 -7.86
C THR A 37 10.30 2.96 -7.25
N THR A 38 10.44 3.11 -5.93
CA THR A 38 11.66 2.73 -5.20
C THR A 38 11.96 1.24 -5.36
N ALA A 39 10.94 0.38 -5.24
CA ALA A 39 11.09 -1.06 -5.47
C ALA A 39 11.56 -1.38 -6.89
N THR A 40 11.03 -0.69 -7.90
CA THR A 40 11.44 -0.86 -9.30
C THR A 40 12.90 -0.46 -9.51
N VAL A 41 13.31 0.71 -9.02
CA VAL A 41 14.69 1.21 -9.14
C VAL A 41 15.68 0.29 -8.41
N LEU A 42 15.34 -0.17 -7.21
CA LEU A 42 16.20 -1.13 -6.48
C LEU A 42 16.30 -2.47 -7.20
N THR A 43 15.21 -2.95 -7.80
CA THR A 43 15.23 -4.19 -8.59
C THR A 43 16.14 -4.06 -9.80
N ASP A 44 16.06 -2.97 -10.55
CA ASP A 44 16.90 -2.69 -11.71
C ASP A 44 18.39 -2.65 -11.33
N GLU A 45 18.74 -1.91 -10.31
CA GLU A 45 20.12 -1.79 -9.82
C GLU A 45 20.67 -3.15 -9.33
N LEU A 46 19.88 -3.89 -8.55
CA LEU A 46 20.26 -5.22 -8.08
C LEU A 46 20.45 -6.19 -9.24
N MET A 47 19.60 -6.15 -10.27
CA MET A 47 19.75 -6.99 -11.45
C MET A 47 21.01 -6.65 -12.24
N THR A 48 21.29 -5.36 -12.44
CA THR A 48 22.49 -4.88 -13.13
C THR A 48 23.78 -5.33 -12.43
N LEU A 49 23.86 -5.13 -11.11
CA LEU A 49 25.00 -5.56 -10.30
C LEU A 49 25.13 -7.09 -10.28
N SER A 50 24.01 -7.80 -10.20
CA SER A 50 23.97 -9.26 -10.19
C SER A 50 24.52 -9.85 -11.47
N SER A 51 24.10 -9.33 -12.63
CA SER A 51 24.57 -9.78 -13.94
C SER A 51 26.09 -9.63 -14.04
N SER A 52 26.62 -8.47 -13.69
CA SER A 52 28.06 -8.21 -13.71
C SER A 52 28.87 -9.19 -12.83
N LEU A 53 28.37 -9.52 -11.64
CA LEU A 53 29.02 -10.46 -10.73
C LEU A 53 28.96 -11.91 -11.26
N LEU A 54 27.81 -12.34 -11.77
CA LEU A 54 27.63 -13.67 -12.31
C LEU A 54 28.46 -13.88 -13.59
N ASP A 55 28.54 -12.88 -14.45
CA ASP A 55 29.38 -12.90 -15.67
C ASP A 55 30.87 -13.00 -15.33
N SER A 56 31.30 -12.49 -14.19
CA SER A 56 32.66 -12.66 -13.67
C SER A 56 32.97 -14.07 -13.12
N GLY A 57 31.97 -14.97 -13.14
CA GLY A 57 32.11 -16.34 -12.65
C GLY A 57 31.81 -16.52 -11.15
N PHE A 58 31.18 -15.55 -10.51
CA PHE A 58 30.78 -15.69 -9.11
C PHE A 58 29.71 -16.77 -8.95
N ASN A 59 29.79 -17.57 -7.89
CA ASN A 59 28.85 -18.66 -7.66
C ASN A 59 27.44 -18.13 -7.34
N PRO A 60 26.39 -18.47 -8.14
CA PRO A 60 25.03 -17.98 -7.93
C PRO A 60 24.41 -18.30 -6.58
N LEU A 61 24.77 -19.45 -5.97
CA LEU A 61 24.25 -19.84 -4.66
C LEU A 61 24.82 -18.94 -3.56
N ASN A 62 26.13 -18.69 -3.60
CA ASN A 62 26.78 -17.79 -2.66
C ASN A 62 26.27 -16.35 -2.82
N PHE A 63 25.96 -15.96 -4.07
CA PHE A 63 25.37 -14.65 -4.34
C PHE A 63 23.97 -14.50 -3.71
N ARG A 64 23.11 -15.50 -3.90
CA ARG A 64 21.77 -15.52 -3.28
C ARG A 64 21.85 -15.44 -1.76
N ASP A 65 22.71 -16.25 -1.15
CA ASP A 65 22.87 -16.28 0.31
C ASP A 65 23.40 -14.93 0.84
N GLY A 66 24.26 -14.26 0.06
CA GLY A 66 24.73 -12.89 0.36
C GLY A 66 23.61 -11.85 0.26
N LEU A 67 22.72 -11.96 -0.73
CA LEU A 67 21.55 -11.08 -0.84
C LEU A 67 20.57 -11.26 0.33
N GLU A 68 20.28 -12.50 0.71
CA GLU A 68 19.42 -12.79 1.86
C GLU A 68 19.99 -12.22 3.15
N TRP A 69 21.28 -12.45 3.41
CA TRP A 69 21.97 -11.88 4.55
C TRP A 69 21.93 -10.34 4.56
N SER A 70 22.19 -9.74 3.40
CA SER A 70 22.17 -8.27 3.25
C SER A 70 20.78 -7.69 3.50
N LYS A 71 19.74 -8.34 2.96
CA LYS A 71 18.33 -7.97 3.19
C LYS A 71 18.02 -7.96 4.68
N ASP A 72 18.37 -9.02 5.41
CA ASP A 72 18.08 -9.12 6.84
C ASP A 72 18.80 -8.03 7.62
N ARG A 73 20.05 -7.72 7.25
CA ARG A 73 20.82 -6.64 7.86
C ARG A 73 20.23 -5.26 7.61
N VAL A 74 19.74 -5.01 6.40
CA VAL A 74 19.05 -3.76 6.07
C VAL A 74 17.75 -3.62 6.86
N LEU A 75 16.98 -4.70 7.00
CA LEU A 75 15.75 -4.70 7.80
C LEU A 75 16.01 -4.39 9.28
N GLU A 76 17.07 -4.95 9.88
CA GLU A 76 17.47 -4.61 11.24
C GLU A 76 17.82 -3.11 11.40
N ILE A 77 18.52 -2.54 10.42
CA ILE A 77 18.89 -1.11 10.42
C ILE A 77 17.64 -0.25 10.30
N LEU A 78 16.71 -0.60 9.39
CA LEU A 78 15.46 0.12 9.21
C LEU A 78 14.60 0.07 10.48
N ASP A 79 14.46 -1.10 11.09
CA ASP A 79 13.70 -1.24 12.34
C ASP A 79 14.29 -0.38 13.47
N ARG A 80 15.60 -0.39 13.62
CA ARG A 80 16.30 0.42 14.64
C ARG A 80 16.17 1.92 14.41
N ASN A 81 16.11 2.35 13.16
CA ASN A 81 16.01 3.77 12.78
C ASN A 81 14.54 4.24 12.62
N SER A 82 13.57 3.33 12.67
CA SER A 82 12.17 3.70 12.53
C SER A 82 11.64 4.41 13.77
N ILE A 83 10.79 5.41 13.56
CA ILE A 83 10.07 6.11 14.62
C ILE A 83 8.89 5.23 15.04
N LYS A 84 8.91 4.70 16.27
CA LYS A 84 7.87 3.78 16.76
C LYS A 84 6.59 4.50 17.18
N ASP A 85 6.72 5.72 17.70
CA ASP A 85 5.60 6.57 18.10
C ASP A 85 5.69 7.90 17.34
N PRO A 86 5.12 7.96 16.11
CA PRO A 86 5.15 9.18 15.31
C PRO A 86 4.28 10.27 15.95
N SER A 87 4.72 11.51 15.83
CA SER A 87 3.93 12.69 16.20
C SER A 87 2.80 12.92 15.17
N ASP A 88 1.84 13.75 15.53
CA ASP A 88 0.77 14.16 14.60
C ASP A 88 1.32 14.82 13.35
N GLU A 89 2.42 15.59 13.49
CA GLU A 89 3.10 16.21 12.37
C GLU A 89 3.75 15.16 11.44
N ASP A 90 4.36 14.12 12.00
CA ASP A 90 4.91 13.01 11.21
C ASP A 90 3.83 12.31 10.41
N ILE A 91 2.66 12.06 11.02
CA ILE A 91 1.51 11.43 10.35
C ILE A 91 1.03 12.30 9.18
N ILE A 92 0.90 13.61 9.38
CA ILE A 92 0.50 14.55 8.32
C ILE A 92 1.54 14.60 7.21
N ASN A 93 2.84 14.62 7.55
CA ASN A 93 3.91 14.66 6.57
C ASN A 93 3.95 13.38 5.72
N ILE A 94 3.81 12.21 6.34
CA ILE A 94 3.73 10.92 5.63
C ILE A 94 2.51 10.90 4.70
N SER A 95 1.34 11.32 5.20
CA SER A 95 0.12 11.39 4.41
C SER A 95 0.27 12.33 3.20
N THR A 96 0.96 13.46 3.39
CA THR A 96 1.24 14.43 2.32
C THR A 96 2.16 13.83 1.26
N ILE A 97 3.22 13.12 1.66
CA ILE A 97 4.13 12.45 0.72
C ILE A 97 3.38 11.38 -0.07
N SER A 98 2.57 10.57 0.60
CA SER A 98 1.78 9.48 -0.04
C SER A 98 0.71 10.01 -1.01
N THR A 99 0.28 11.26 -0.87
CA THR A 99 -0.61 11.95 -1.80
C THR A 99 0.14 12.78 -2.86
N ASN A 100 1.37 12.43 -3.15
CA ASN A 100 2.22 13.11 -4.12
C ASN A 100 2.41 14.62 -3.85
N ASN A 101 2.60 14.97 -2.58
CA ASN A 101 2.75 16.33 -2.05
C ASN A 101 1.50 17.22 -2.18
N ASP A 102 0.32 16.63 -2.35
CA ASP A 102 -0.93 17.34 -2.20
C ASP A 102 -1.20 17.60 -0.72
N ARG A 103 -0.95 18.82 -0.27
CA ARG A 103 -1.09 19.21 1.13
C ARG A 103 -2.55 19.22 1.62
N GLU A 104 -3.50 19.55 0.76
CA GLU A 104 -4.91 19.57 1.14
C GLU A 104 -5.41 18.16 1.43
N LEU A 105 -5.13 17.24 0.51
CA LEU A 105 -5.49 15.83 0.65
C LEU A 105 -4.67 15.15 1.75
N GLY A 106 -3.37 15.44 1.84
CA GLY A 106 -2.48 14.91 2.87
C GLY A 106 -2.89 15.29 4.29
N ASN A 107 -3.26 16.56 4.50
CA ASN A 107 -3.80 17.02 5.79
C ASN A 107 -5.11 16.32 6.12
N ALA A 108 -6.06 16.24 5.18
CA ALA A 108 -7.34 15.59 5.41
C ALA A 108 -7.19 14.11 5.80
N ILE A 109 -6.28 13.38 5.14
CA ILE A 109 -5.97 11.98 5.46
C ILE A 109 -5.23 11.88 6.80
N GLY A 110 -4.22 12.73 7.03
CA GLY A 110 -3.45 12.74 8.29
C GLY A 110 -4.34 13.01 9.50
N GLU A 111 -5.23 14.01 9.44
CA GLU A 111 -6.21 14.29 10.48
C GLU A 111 -7.18 13.12 10.70
N ALA A 112 -7.57 12.42 9.65
CA ALA A 112 -8.41 11.24 9.75
C ALA A 112 -7.69 10.12 10.53
N TYR A 113 -6.41 9.87 10.25
CA TYR A 113 -5.59 8.88 10.95
C TYR A 113 -5.35 9.26 12.42
N ILE A 114 -5.04 10.53 12.70
CA ILE A 114 -4.88 11.05 14.07
C ILE A 114 -6.18 10.85 14.86
N TRP A 115 -7.32 11.17 14.26
CA TRP A 115 -8.62 10.99 14.91
C TRP A 115 -8.97 9.51 15.11
N ALA A 116 -8.73 8.66 14.13
CA ALA A 116 -9.02 7.23 14.20
C ALA A 116 -8.16 6.50 15.26
N GLY A 117 -6.95 7.00 15.47
CA GLY A 117 -6.00 6.38 16.40
C GLY A 117 -5.41 5.07 15.88
N LYS A 118 -4.62 4.40 16.72
CA LYS A 118 -3.84 3.19 16.37
C LYS A 118 -4.72 2.00 15.96
N ASP A 119 -5.93 1.90 16.52
CA ASP A 119 -6.86 0.78 16.29
C ASP A 119 -7.97 1.13 15.29
N GLY A 120 -8.00 2.37 14.81
CA GLY A 120 -9.01 2.86 13.88
C GLY A 120 -8.69 2.48 12.42
N THR A 121 -9.71 2.52 11.58
CA THR A 121 -9.58 2.28 10.15
C THR A 121 -9.92 3.53 9.37
N VAL A 122 -9.04 3.92 8.46
CA VAL A 122 -9.26 5.02 7.52
C VAL A 122 -9.43 4.44 6.12
N GLY A 123 -10.54 4.77 5.47
CA GLY A 123 -10.80 4.42 4.08
C GLY A 123 -10.90 5.67 3.21
N ALA A 124 -10.42 5.60 1.98
CA ALA A 124 -10.60 6.65 0.99
C ALA A 124 -11.49 6.14 -0.16
N GLU A 125 -12.49 6.93 -0.52
CA GLU A 125 -13.41 6.63 -1.61
C GLU A 125 -13.56 7.84 -2.52
N ALA A 126 -13.52 7.59 -3.83
CA ALA A 126 -13.86 8.63 -4.81
C ALA A 126 -15.37 8.87 -4.80
N PHE A 127 -15.80 10.12 -4.69
CA PHE A 127 -17.19 10.48 -4.79
C PHE A 127 -17.37 11.69 -5.72
N HIS A 128 -18.59 11.84 -6.25
CA HIS A 128 -18.93 12.96 -7.15
C HIS A 128 -19.25 14.22 -6.34
N GLY A 129 -18.23 14.83 -5.77
CA GLY A 129 -18.33 16.07 -4.98
C GLY A 129 -17.34 17.12 -5.47
N VAL A 130 -17.54 18.37 -5.05
CA VAL A 130 -16.69 19.51 -5.43
C VAL A 130 -15.47 19.65 -4.51
N LYS A 131 -15.53 19.09 -3.31
CA LYS A 131 -14.44 19.22 -2.30
C LYS A 131 -14.23 17.91 -1.58
N THR A 132 -12.96 17.64 -1.25
CA THR A 132 -12.58 16.56 -0.32
C THR A 132 -13.26 16.77 1.03
N SER A 133 -13.84 15.71 1.58
CA SER A 133 -14.49 15.75 2.89
C SER A 133 -14.10 14.53 3.72
N VAL A 134 -13.94 14.72 5.03
CA VAL A 134 -13.69 13.64 5.98
C VAL A 134 -14.99 13.35 6.72
N LYS A 135 -15.45 12.09 6.64
CA LYS A 135 -16.60 11.61 7.41
C LYS A 135 -16.10 10.75 8.56
N LYS A 136 -16.33 11.20 9.78
CA LYS A 136 -16.02 10.44 10.99
C LYS A 136 -17.22 9.56 11.37
N VAL A 137 -16.97 8.29 11.64
CA VAL A 137 -18.00 7.30 11.97
C VAL A 137 -17.52 6.52 13.20
N ASP A 138 -18.36 6.42 14.20
CA ASP A 138 -18.12 5.56 15.36
C ASP A 138 -18.49 4.12 15.00
N GLY A 139 -17.50 3.24 14.90
CA GLY A 139 -17.68 1.84 14.54
C GLY A 139 -16.98 1.48 13.23
N ILE A 140 -17.34 0.35 12.64
CA ILE A 140 -16.73 -0.17 11.42
C ILE A 140 -17.76 -0.12 10.28
N SER A 141 -17.37 0.47 9.16
CA SER A 141 -18.16 0.44 7.92
C SER A 141 -17.74 -0.77 7.07
N LEU A 142 -18.66 -1.68 6.83
CA LEU A 142 -18.45 -2.81 5.93
C LEU A 142 -19.12 -2.51 4.59
N LYS A 143 -18.46 -2.88 3.47
CA LYS A 143 -18.98 -2.68 2.11
C LYS A 143 -20.14 -3.63 1.73
N SER A 144 -20.54 -4.52 2.64
CA SER A 144 -21.64 -5.47 2.46
C SER A 144 -22.87 -5.03 3.23
N GLY A 145 -23.99 -4.97 2.55
CA GLY A 145 -25.30 -4.74 3.16
C GLY A 145 -25.96 -6.06 3.63
N TYR A 146 -27.25 -6.00 3.92
CA TYR A 146 -28.04 -7.16 4.31
C TYR A 146 -28.12 -8.20 3.18
N VAL A 147 -28.11 -9.49 3.55
CA VAL A 147 -28.10 -10.63 2.61
C VAL A 147 -29.46 -10.80 1.91
N SER A 148 -30.56 -10.38 2.55
CA SER A 148 -31.91 -10.52 2.03
C SER A 148 -32.80 -9.36 2.45
N ARG A 149 -33.76 -8.98 1.58
CA ARG A 149 -34.80 -8.00 1.90
C ARG A 149 -35.68 -8.41 3.09
N ASN A 150 -35.65 -9.66 3.47
CA ASN A 150 -36.40 -10.15 4.64
C ASN A 150 -35.82 -9.64 5.99
N PHE A 151 -34.61 -9.07 5.97
CA PHE A 151 -34.02 -8.41 7.15
C PHE A 151 -34.50 -6.97 7.34
N LEU A 152 -35.26 -6.41 6.38
CA LEU A 152 -35.81 -5.06 6.53
C LEU A 152 -36.87 -5.02 7.65
N ASN A 153 -36.76 -4.03 8.51
CA ASN A 153 -37.63 -3.88 9.67
C ASN A 153 -39.06 -3.52 9.27
N LYS A 154 -39.23 -2.80 8.16
CA LYS A 154 -40.56 -2.43 7.62
C LYS A 154 -40.59 -2.61 6.10
N LYS A 155 -41.77 -2.90 5.58
CA LYS A 155 -42.00 -3.01 4.14
C LYS A 155 -41.85 -1.62 3.50
N GLY A 156 -40.84 -1.46 2.63
CA GLY A 156 -40.53 -0.19 1.97
C GLY A 156 -39.28 0.51 2.46
N ASP A 157 -38.68 0.05 3.55
CA ASP A 157 -37.37 0.55 4.00
C ASP A 157 -36.27 0.14 3.03
N THR A 158 -35.23 0.96 2.92
CA THR A 158 -34.00 0.67 2.20
C THR A 158 -32.83 0.36 3.13
N GLU A 159 -33.02 0.55 4.42
CA GLU A 159 -32.02 0.38 5.47
C GLU A 159 -32.53 -0.53 6.58
N VAL A 160 -31.61 -1.29 7.18
CA VAL A 160 -31.86 -2.09 8.39
C VAL A 160 -31.17 -1.40 9.55
N MET A 161 -31.94 -1.01 10.55
CA MET A 161 -31.40 -0.46 11.79
C MET A 161 -31.70 -1.42 12.94
N LEU A 162 -30.64 -1.90 13.58
CA LEU A 162 -30.72 -2.79 14.72
C LEU A 162 -30.07 -2.11 15.91
N GLU A 163 -30.87 -1.81 16.95
CA GLU A 163 -30.41 -1.17 18.17
C GLU A 163 -30.18 -2.23 19.27
N ARG A 164 -29.10 -2.08 20.04
CA ARG A 164 -28.76 -2.91 21.20
C ARG A 164 -28.75 -4.40 20.91
N CYS A 165 -28.32 -4.79 19.71
CA CYS A 165 -28.21 -6.20 19.36
C CYS A 165 -27.10 -6.89 20.15
N LYS A 166 -27.38 -8.14 20.55
CA LYS A 166 -26.32 -9.05 20.99
C LYS A 166 -25.76 -9.76 19.78
N ILE A 167 -24.45 -9.82 19.68
CA ILE A 167 -23.70 -10.56 18.67
C ILE A 167 -23.37 -11.93 19.22
#